data_69e909839c780055ae19c71a0f8c233f
#
_entry.id   69e909839c780055ae19c71a0f8c233f
#
_cell.length_a   1.000
_cell.length_b   1.000
_cell.length_c   1.000
_cell.angle_alpha   90.00
_cell.angle_beta   90.00
_cell.angle_gamma   90.00
#
_symmetry.space_group_name_H-M   'P 1'
#
loop_
_entity.id
_entity.type
_entity.pdbx_description
1 polymer ?
#
loop_
_entity_poly.entity_id
_entity_poly.type
_entity_poly.pdbx_seq_one_letter_code
_entity_poly.pdbx_strand_id
1 'polypeptide(L)'
;MAVRSCALPYPSDEFSVADPSTSTGRRLEVPQEGLVPAAALRQLGPGAGLDSAFGGGDAGIKDGYSALSPVIFEVDQSIRSTAVPEDGGEVVKVFDTATGAPVPLRVELPFDAAMRGAPRTVVMAWPRLRWEHGHTYVARMAKVPGEVVTPSPAQAMGWSTPWVEGLRSTLARVDDRDWSELLSATQFTVGSRANAVGGLEHMAQVAAAEDHPVRNLVSHPPVLVDGTSAMITGEVAISDFRDSDGVVWPWRAPQRRWVPFLLMVPERPATDQGAPVSIYGHGLVINKESMLLVAAMNARKGVATLGIDVPNHGWRSREGGYLLELATPRRLGRLVNMPLQGIVDHVSLVGALQHHLASVDLAPWNPLGPPGDGAVDLDPSVLLYEGTSMGAVLGAAEVALIPEIDAAYLQVPGAGVADIIMHS
;
A
#
# COMPACT_ATOMS: atom_id res chain seq x y z
N MET A 1 -27.39 -9.63 18.23
CA MET A 1 -25.96 -9.82 17.90
C MET A 1 -25.34 -8.67 17.10
N ALA A 2 -26.10 -7.86 16.41
CA ALA A 2 -25.58 -6.79 15.54
C ALA A 2 -24.96 -5.56 16.23
N VAL A 3 -25.09 -5.39 17.53
CA VAL A 3 -24.61 -4.20 18.27
C VAL A 3 -23.20 -4.37 18.83
N ARG A 4 -22.65 -5.59 18.81
CA ARG A 4 -21.33 -5.87 19.40
C ARG A 4 -20.12 -5.42 18.56
N SER A 5 -20.30 -5.22 17.26
CA SER A 5 -19.15 -5.06 16.36
C SER A 5 -18.65 -3.63 16.17
N CYS A 6 -19.47 -2.61 16.40
CA CYS A 6 -19.12 -1.23 16.03
C CYS A 6 -18.55 -0.37 17.15
N ALA A 7 -18.30 -0.94 18.33
CA ALA A 7 -18.01 -0.11 19.48
C ALA A 7 -16.93 -0.66 20.42
N LEU A 8 -16.30 -1.73 20.04
CA LEU A 8 -15.06 -2.17 20.69
C LEU A 8 -13.92 -1.31 20.16
N PRO A 9 -12.87 -1.06 20.98
CA PRO A 9 -11.66 -0.48 20.47
C PRO A 9 -11.11 -1.30 19.31
N TYR A 10 -10.60 -0.65 18.32
CA TYR A 10 -9.95 -1.29 17.18
C TYR A 10 -8.44 -1.04 17.24
N PRO A 11 -7.58 -2.02 16.94
CA PRO A 11 -7.85 -3.43 16.67
C PRO A 11 -8.27 -4.21 17.92
N SER A 12 -8.91 -5.38 17.75
CA SER A 12 -9.32 -6.22 18.87
C SER A 12 -9.29 -7.71 18.52
N ASP A 13 -8.61 -8.51 19.34
CA ASP A 13 -8.56 -9.97 19.21
C ASP A 13 -9.90 -10.66 19.50
N GLU A 14 -10.92 -9.94 19.94
CA GLU A 14 -12.28 -10.46 19.98
C GLU A 14 -12.81 -10.82 18.57
N PHE A 15 -12.27 -10.16 17.52
CA PHE A 15 -12.54 -10.47 16.12
C PHE A 15 -11.56 -11.47 15.52
N SER A 16 -10.86 -12.23 16.33
CA SER A 16 -9.99 -13.28 15.88
C SER A 16 -10.29 -14.60 16.58
N VAL A 17 -10.00 -15.70 15.92
CA VAL A 17 -10.13 -17.05 16.44
C VAL A 17 -8.77 -17.73 16.49
N ALA A 18 -8.61 -18.70 17.38
CA ALA A 18 -7.41 -19.53 17.40
C ALA A 18 -7.32 -20.35 16.11
N ASP A 19 -6.16 -20.26 15.45
CA ASP A 19 -5.87 -21.03 14.22
C ASP A 19 -4.39 -21.44 14.22
N PRO A 20 -4.11 -22.69 14.64
CA PRO A 20 -2.73 -23.17 14.70
C PRO A 20 -2.06 -23.34 13.33
N SER A 21 -2.78 -23.20 12.23
CA SER A 21 -2.22 -23.26 10.87
C SER A 21 -1.52 -21.96 10.47
N THR A 22 -1.75 -20.87 11.20
CA THR A 22 -1.13 -19.55 10.94
C THR A 22 0.12 -19.33 11.80
N SER A 23 0.99 -18.43 11.34
CA SER A 23 2.23 -18.11 12.06
C SER A 23 2.02 -17.45 13.42
N THR A 24 0.91 -16.72 13.60
CA THR A 24 0.54 -16.08 14.88
C THR A 24 -0.30 -16.99 15.77
N GLY A 25 -0.76 -18.13 15.26
CA GLY A 25 -1.73 -18.99 15.93
C GLY A 25 -3.17 -18.43 15.93
N ARG A 26 -3.43 -17.38 15.16
CA ARG A 26 -4.74 -16.69 15.10
C ARG A 26 -5.16 -16.43 13.66
N ARG A 27 -6.46 -16.30 13.46
CA ARG A 27 -7.07 -15.87 12.20
C ARG A 27 -8.13 -14.81 12.49
N LEU A 28 -8.11 -13.71 11.73
CA LEU A 28 -9.14 -12.67 11.84
C LEU A 28 -10.48 -13.20 11.29
N GLU A 29 -11.52 -13.02 12.07
CA GLU A 29 -12.92 -13.27 11.71
C GLU A 29 -13.75 -12.03 12.03
N VAL A 30 -13.58 -10.99 11.22
CA VAL A 30 -14.33 -9.76 11.40
C VAL A 30 -15.76 -9.98 10.88
N PRO A 31 -16.82 -9.83 11.72
CA PRO A 31 -18.19 -9.98 11.27
C PRO A 31 -18.50 -8.95 10.18
N GLN A 32 -18.87 -9.40 8.99
CA GLN A 32 -19.24 -8.49 7.89
C GLN A 32 -20.51 -7.70 8.20
N GLU A 33 -21.41 -8.30 8.99
CA GLU A 33 -22.63 -7.65 9.47
C GLU A 33 -22.30 -6.63 10.56
N GLY A 34 -22.38 -5.36 10.22
CA GLY A 34 -22.17 -4.26 11.16
C GLY A 34 -20.96 -3.35 10.87
N LEU A 35 -19.95 -3.81 10.12
CA LEU A 35 -18.86 -2.97 9.67
C LEU A 35 -19.20 -2.17 8.41
N VAL A 36 -20.08 -2.74 7.57
CA VAL A 36 -20.57 -2.09 6.36
C VAL A 36 -22.08 -1.99 6.46
N PRO A 37 -22.68 -0.82 6.18
CA PRO A 37 -24.15 -0.69 6.17
C PRO A 37 -24.79 -1.77 5.29
N ALA A 38 -25.86 -2.41 5.76
CA ALA A 38 -26.55 -3.48 5.03
C ALA A 38 -26.99 -3.06 3.61
N ALA A 39 -27.19 -1.76 3.36
CA ALA A 39 -27.45 -1.22 2.04
C ALA A 39 -26.24 -1.30 1.12
N ALA A 40 -25.02 -1.04 1.63
CA ALA A 40 -23.78 -1.15 0.86
C ALA A 40 -23.42 -2.63 0.62
N LEU A 41 -23.62 -3.52 1.60
CA LEU A 41 -23.47 -4.98 1.41
C LEU A 41 -24.39 -5.53 0.31
N ARG A 42 -25.63 -5.04 0.22
CA ARG A 42 -26.55 -5.41 -0.88
C ARG A 42 -26.07 -4.90 -2.25
N GLN A 43 -25.40 -3.75 -2.30
CA GLN A 43 -24.80 -3.24 -3.56
C GLN A 43 -23.56 -4.02 -3.97
N LEU A 44 -22.81 -4.58 -3.01
CA LEU A 44 -21.64 -5.42 -3.30
C LEU A 44 -22.03 -6.77 -3.92
N GLY A 45 -23.24 -7.28 -3.68
CA GLY A 45 -23.80 -8.53 -4.21
C GLY A 45 -23.29 -9.78 -3.47
N PRO A 46 -23.94 -10.94 -3.70
CA PRO A 46 -23.53 -12.20 -3.08
C PRO A 46 -22.11 -12.60 -3.55
N GLY A 47 -21.24 -12.88 -2.61
CA GLY A 47 -19.84 -13.25 -2.87
C GLY A 47 -18.85 -12.07 -2.91
N ALA A 48 -19.32 -10.82 -2.87
CA ALA A 48 -18.46 -9.66 -2.68
C ALA A 48 -18.32 -9.37 -1.17
N GLY A 49 -17.83 -10.35 -0.42
CA GLY A 49 -17.44 -10.12 0.96
C GLY A 49 -16.21 -9.22 1.03
N LEU A 50 -15.92 -8.67 2.20
CA LEU A 50 -14.63 -8.00 2.47
C LEU A 50 -13.44 -8.90 2.12
N ASP A 51 -13.62 -10.22 2.14
CA ASP A 51 -12.64 -11.22 1.71
C ASP A 51 -12.20 -11.01 0.24
N SER A 52 -13.13 -10.70 -0.66
CA SER A 52 -12.79 -10.42 -2.07
C SER A 52 -12.20 -9.02 -2.28
N ALA A 53 -12.54 -8.07 -1.43
CA ALA A 53 -11.97 -6.72 -1.46
C ALA A 53 -10.54 -6.68 -0.93
N PHE A 54 -10.21 -7.57 0.03
CA PHE A 54 -8.89 -7.65 0.67
C PHE A 54 -8.07 -8.88 0.24
N GLY A 55 -8.35 -9.46 -0.91
CA GLY A 55 -7.61 -10.60 -1.45
C GLY A 55 -8.19 -11.95 -1.04
N GLY A 56 -9.50 -12.13 -1.21
CA GLY A 56 -10.19 -13.40 -1.03
C GLY A 56 -9.69 -14.46 -1.98
N GLY A 57 -9.46 -15.62 -1.47
CA GLY A 57 -8.86 -16.82 -2.02
C GLY A 57 -7.86 -17.35 -0.99
N ASP A 58 -7.05 -18.33 -1.32
CA ASP A 58 -6.04 -18.89 -0.41
C ASP A 58 -5.02 -17.84 0.16
N ALA A 59 -5.01 -16.62 -0.40
CA ALA A 59 -4.31 -15.45 0.14
C ALA A 59 -5.06 -14.74 1.29
N GLY A 60 -6.30 -15.19 1.63
CA GLY A 60 -7.25 -14.41 2.42
C GLY A 60 -7.23 -14.63 3.93
N ILE A 61 -6.49 -15.60 4.45
CA ILE A 61 -6.38 -15.79 5.91
C ILE A 61 -5.45 -14.71 6.46
N LYS A 62 -6.05 -13.70 7.11
CA LYS A 62 -5.27 -12.71 7.86
C LYS A 62 -4.99 -13.24 9.24
N ASP A 63 -3.71 -13.44 9.55
CA ASP A 63 -3.24 -13.97 10.83
C ASP A 63 -3.03 -12.91 11.91
N GLY A 64 -3.52 -11.69 11.67
CA GLY A 64 -3.48 -10.57 12.59
C GLY A 64 -3.71 -9.23 11.90
N TYR A 65 -3.63 -8.17 12.67
CA TYR A 65 -3.84 -6.80 12.22
C TYR A 65 -2.61 -6.20 11.54
N SER A 66 -2.81 -5.11 10.82
CA SER A 66 -1.71 -4.39 10.16
C SER A 66 -0.71 -3.82 11.17
N ALA A 67 0.56 -3.95 10.87
CA ALA A 67 1.65 -3.33 11.65
C ALA A 67 1.62 -1.78 11.63
N LEU A 68 0.77 -1.18 10.81
CA LEU A 68 0.62 0.28 10.67
C LEU A 68 -0.75 0.78 11.14
N SER A 69 -1.63 -0.08 11.65
CA SER A 69 -2.94 0.35 12.16
C SER A 69 -2.82 1.22 13.41
N PRO A 70 -3.62 2.28 13.55
CA PRO A 70 -3.76 2.93 14.86
C PRO A 70 -4.56 2.05 15.81
N VAL A 71 -4.40 2.29 17.10
CA VAL A 71 -5.40 1.88 18.10
C VAL A 71 -6.45 2.99 18.17
N ILE A 72 -7.72 2.63 18.05
CA ILE A 72 -8.84 3.57 18.02
C ILE A 72 -9.72 3.34 19.23
N PHE A 73 -9.92 4.39 20.03
CA PHE A 73 -10.89 4.44 21.12
C PHE A 73 -12.00 5.42 20.80
N GLU A 74 -13.18 5.13 21.23
CA GLU A 74 -14.34 6.01 21.07
C GLU A 74 -14.93 6.33 22.45
N VAL A 75 -15.24 7.59 22.68
CA VAL A 75 -15.91 8.07 23.90
C VAL A 75 -17.18 8.85 23.54
N ASP A 76 -18.19 8.78 24.41
CA ASP A 76 -19.54 9.29 24.11
C ASP A 76 -19.67 10.82 24.26
N GLN A 77 -18.60 11.51 24.65
CA GLN A 77 -18.58 12.96 24.82
C GLN A 77 -17.52 13.60 23.95
N SER A 78 -17.71 14.88 23.66
CA SER A 78 -16.65 15.71 23.11
C SER A 78 -15.63 16.04 24.19
N ILE A 79 -14.37 15.77 23.95
CA ILE A 79 -13.26 16.18 24.82
C ILE A 79 -12.41 17.24 24.12
N ARG A 80 -11.74 18.09 24.91
CA ARG A 80 -10.85 19.11 24.35
C ARG A 80 -9.69 18.46 23.62
N SER A 81 -9.29 19.04 22.49
CA SER A 81 -8.17 18.51 21.69
C SER A 81 -6.83 18.43 22.48
N THR A 82 -6.68 19.26 23.51
CA THR A 82 -5.52 19.28 24.39
C THR A 82 -5.63 18.39 25.62
N ALA A 83 -6.75 17.70 25.81
CA ALA A 83 -7.01 16.89 26.99
C ALA A 83 -6.24 15.56 26.98
N VAL A 84 -5.83 15.10 25.79
CA VAL A 84 -4.95 13.93 25.62
C VAL A 84 -3.62 14.44 25.05
N PRO A 85 -2.49 14.20 25.74
CA PRO A 85 -1.17 14.55 25.22
C PRO A 85 -0.86 13.85 23.88
N GLU A 86 -0.06 14.48 23.04
CA GLU A 86 0.33 13.92 21.73
C GLU A 86 1.05 12.57 21.82
N ASP A 87 1.75 12.31 22.91
CA ASP A 87 2.40 11.04 23.21
C ASP A 87 1.51 10.06 24.00
N GLY A 88 0.23 10.42 24.23
CA GLY A 88 -0.73 9.68 25.01
C GLY A 88 -0.63 9.91 26.51
N GLY A 89 0.51 10.31 27.02
CA GLY A 89 0.77 10.53 28.47
C GLY A 89 0.27 9.38 29.35
N GLU A 90 -0.47 9.72 30.42
CA GLU A 90 -1.12 8.73 31.28
C GLU A 90 -2.54 8.35 30.83
N VAL A 91 -3.04 8.97 29.74
CA VAL A 91 -4.39 8.70 29.24
C VAL A 91 -4.40 7.49 28.31
N VAL A 92 -3.52 7.45 27.32
CA VAL A 92 -3.44 6.35 26.35
C VAL A 92 -2.08 5.68 26.44
N LYS A 93 -2.06 4.39 26.69
CA LYS A 93 -0.84 3.57 26.65
C LYS A 93 -1.09 2.27 25.91
N VAL A 94 -0.05 1.81 25.25
CA VAL A 94 0.01 0.49 24.60
C VAL A 94 1.28 -0.20 25.07
N PHE A 95 1.17 -1.47 25.39
CA PHE A 95 2.27 -2.29 25.88
C PHE A 95 2.44 -3.52 24.99
N ASP A 96 3.67 -3.87 24.71
CA ASP A 96 4.01 -5.17 24.12
C ASP A 96 3.89 -6.24 25.21
N THR A 97 3.05 -7.23 24.99
CA THR A 97 2.80 -8.27 26.01
C THR A 97 3.98 -9.22 26.23
N ALA A 98 4.89 -9.32 25.26
CA ALA A 98 6.08 -10.17 25.33
C ALA A 98 7.18 -9.55 26.21
N THR A 99 7.33 -8.22 26.15
CA THR A 99 8.39 -7.50 26.87
C THR A 99 7.86 -6.75 28.10
N GLY A 100 6.57 -6.46 28.14
CA GLY A 100 5.94 -5.56 29.12
C GLY A 100 6.27 -4.08 28.88
N ALA A 101 7.03 -3.75 27.84
CA ALA A 101 7.47 -2.39 27.57
C ALA A 101 6.35 -1.53 26.96
N PRO A 102 6.21 -0.25 27.37
CA PRO A 102 5.32 0.68 26.72
C PRO A 102 5.85 1.04 25.32
N VAL A 103 4.94 1.15 24.36
CA VAL A 103 5.25 1.53 22.98
C VAL A 103 5.13 3.06 22.83
N PRO A 104 6.13 3.74 22.25
CA PRO A 104 6.03 5.16 21.93
C PRO A 104 4.90 5.43 20.94
N LEU A 105 4.02 6.37 21.28
CA LEU A 105 2.81 6.71 20.50
C LEU A 105 2.85 8.12 19.94
N ARG A 106 2.06 8.33 18.90
CA ARG A 106 1.50 9.61 18.47
C ARG A 106 -0.02 9.52 18.56
N VAL A 107 -0.64 10.33 19.39
CA VAL A 107 -2.07 10.33 19.63
C VAL A 107 -2.70 11.54 18.95
N GLU A 108 -3.77 11.30 18.22
CA GLU A 108 -4.53 12.29 17.47
C GLU A 108 -6.01 12.21 17.83
N LEU A 109 -6.64 13.37 17.87
CA LEU A 109 -8.09 13.53 17.89
C LEU A 109 -8.50 14.11 16.54
N PRO A 110 -9.11 13.36 15.63
CA PRO A 110 -9.46 13.83 14.30
C PRO A 110 -10.34 15.07 14.37
N PHE A 111 -9.91 16.14 13.75
CA PHE A 111 -10.58 17.45 13.75
C PHE A 111 -11.99 17.41 13.16
N ASP A 112 -12.20 16.58 12.14
CA ASP A 112 -13.48 16.47 11.42
C ASP A 112 -14.62 15.94 12.29
N ALA A 113 -14.34 15.12 13.27
CA ALA A 113 -15.35 14.63 14.21
C ALA A 113 -15.90 15.76 15.10
N ALA A 114 -15.03 16.67 15.52
CA ALA A 114 -15.42 17.83 16.31
C ALA A 114 -16.19 18.87 15.48
N MET A 115 -15.81 19.08 14.21
CA MET A 115 -16.45 20.04 13.30
C MET A 115 -17.86 19.62 12.86
N ARG A 116 -18.13 18.33 12.80
CA ARG A 116 -19.47 17.80 12.38
C ARG A 116 -20.48 17.73 13.52
N GLY A 117 -20.13 18.23 14.72
CA GLY A 117 -21.02 18.16 15.89
C GLY A 117 -21.30 16.73 16.31
N ALA A 118 -20.38 15.81 16.04
CA ALA A 118 -20.51 14.44 16.47
C ALA A 118 -20.53 14.40 18.00
N PRO A 119 -21.50 13.70 18.61
CA PRO A 119 -21.59 13.61 20.07
C PRO A 119 -20.48 12.76 20.68
N ARG A 120 -19.57 12.26 19.88
CA ARG A 120 -18.52 11.30 20.24
C ARG A 120 -17.15 11.80 19.83
N THR A 121 -16.14 11.45 20.62
CA THR A 121 -14.75 11.70 20.27
C THR A 121 -14.07 10.38 19.94
N VAL A 122 -13.35 10.37 18.83
CA VAL A 122 -12.45 9.30 18.42
C VAL A 122 -11.04 9.70 18.84
N VAL A 123 -10.33 8.81 19.52
CA VAL A 123 -8.92 8.95 19.88
C VAL A 123 -8.12 7.92 19.12
N MET A 124 -7.20 8.35 18.29
CA MET A 124 -6.35 7.49 17.45
C MET A 124 -4.93 7.50 17.97
N ALA A 125 -4.44 6.33 18.36
CA ALA A 125 -3.08 6.16 18.85
C ALA A 125 -2.24 5.37 17.82
N TRP A 126 -1.33 6.07 17.17
CA TRP A 126 -0.40 5.50 16.20
C TRP A 126 0.91 5.11 16.87
N PRO A 127 1.53 3.97 16.53
CA PRO A 127 2.90 3.72 16.92
C PRO A 127 3.82 4.72 16.20
N ARG A 128 4.83 5.25 16.90
CA ARG A 128 5.79 6.17 16.27
C ARG A 128 6.66 5.54 15.20
N LEU A 129 6.80 4.22 15.25
CA LEU A 129 7.40 3.41 14.18
C LEU A 129 6.32 2.50 13.62
N ARG A 130 6.43 1.23 13.82
CA ARG A 130 5.42 0.21 13.48
C ARG A 130 5.25 -0.72 14.66
N TRP A 131 4.14 -1.44 14.72
CA TRP A 131 4.03 -2.60 15.57
C TRP A 131 4.94 -3.71 15.04
N GLU A 132 5.56 -4.48 15.94
CA GLU A 132 6.35 -5.63 15.55
C GLU A 132 5.45 -6.78 15.06
N HIS A 133 5.82 -7.36 13.92
CA HIS A 133 5.07 -8.46 13.34
C HIS A 133 5.05 -9.69 14.27
N GLY A 134 3.89 -10.32 14.39
CA GLY A 134 3.66 -11.50 15.21
C GLY A 134 3.54 -11.21 16.72
N HIS A 135 3.71 -9.96 17.15
CA HIS A 135 3.57 -9.58 18.55
C HIS A 135 2.10 -9.32 18.91
N THR A 136 1.79 -9.55 20.16
CA THR A 136 0.50 -9.18 20.78
C THR A 136 0.69 -7.96 21.66
N TYR A 137 -0.21 -7.02 21.51
CA TYR A 137 -0.22 -5.77 22.27
C TYR A 137 -1.48 -5.67 23.11
N VAL A 138 -1.37 -4.99 24.25
CA VAL A 138 -2.50 -4.58 25.05
C VAL A 138 -2.51 -3.05 25.15
N ALA A 139 -3.66 -2.47 24.88
CA ALA A 139 -3.85 -1.02 24.87
C ALA A 139 -4.95 -0.61 25.83
N ARG A 140 -4.77 0.54 26.46
CA ARG A 140 -5.77 1.11 27.35
C ARG A 140 -5.93 2.61 27.16
N MET A 141 -7.15 3.09 27.45
CA MET A 141 -7.47 4.50 27.61
C MET A 141 -8.00 4.70 29.05
N ALA A 142 -7.30 5.52 29.83
CA ALA A 142 -7.71 5.90 31.18
C ALA A 142 -8.68 7.11 31.15
N LYS A 143 -9.28 7.41 32.29
CA LYS A 143 -10.06 8.63 32.51
C LYS A 143 -9.23 9.86 32.14
N VAL A 144 -9.87 10.79 31.46
CA VAL A 144 -9.23 12.02 30.97
C VAL A 144 -9.32 13.08 32.08
N PRO A 145 -8.18 13.60 32.59
CA PRO A 145 -8.18 14.57 33.68
C PRO A 145 -8.99 15.82 33.32
N GLY A 146 -9.90 16.21 34.21
CA GLY A 146 -10.74 17.41 34.02
C GLY A 146 -11.86 17.29 33.00
N GLU A 147 -12.09 16.10 32.43
CA GLU A 147 -13.22 15.80 31.55
C GLU A 147 -14.15 14.77 32.20
N VAL A 148 -15.45 14.96 32.02
CA VAL A 148 -16.44 13.96 32.41
C VAL A 148 -16.74 13.11 31.18
N VAL A 149 -16.07 11.98 31.09
CA VAL A 149 -16.12 11.08 29.93
C VAL A 149 -16.59 9.70 30.37
N THR A 150 -17.47 9.12 29.59
CA THR A 150 -17.89 7.73 29.76
C THR A 150 -17.49 6.90 28.54
N PRO A 151 -17.22 5.60 28.73
CA PRO A 151 -17.04 4.71 27.57
C PRO A 151 -18.31 4.68 26.73
N SER A 152 -18.19 4.45 25.43
CA SER A 152 -19.39 4.29 24.59
C SER A 152 -20.23 3.13 25.12
N PRO A 153 -21.59 3.18 24.99
CA PRO A 153 -22.47 2.13 25.51
C PRO A 153 -22.09 0.73 25.05
N ALA A 154 -21.52 0.61 23.87
CA ALA A 154 -21.16 -0.68 23.33
C ALA A 154 -19.79 -1.17 23.85
N GLN A 155 -18.88 -0.28 24.23
CA GLN A 155 -17.67 -0.66 25.00
C GLN A 155 -18.07 -1.13 26.39
N ALA A 156 -19.00 -0.45 27.04
CA ALA A 156 -19.51 -0.84 28.35
C ALA A 156 -20.20 -2.23 28.34
N MET A 157 -20.87 -2.61 27.25
CA MET A 157 -21.48 -3.93 27.09
C MET A 157 -20.44 -5.03 26.84
N GLY A 158 -19.34 -4.72 26.14
CA GLY A 158 -18.24 -5.67 25.91
C GLY A 158 -17.54 -6.13 27.20
N TRP A 159 -17.59 -5.34 28.24
CA TRP A 159 -16.85 -5.55 29.51
C TRP A 159 -17.38 -6.67 30.41
N SER A 160 -18.45 -7.34 30.03
CA SER A 160 -19.03 -8.47 30.78
C SER A 160 -18.72 -9.84 30.16
N THR A 161 -17.82 -9.94 29.17
CA THR A 161 -17.52 -11.19 28.48
C THR A 161 -16.31 -11.90 29.07
N PRO A 162 -16.17 -13.22 28.92
CA PRO A 162 -14.96 -13.97 29.35
C PRO A 162 -13.66 -13.44 28.74
N TRP A 163 -13.72 -12.82 27.56
CA TRP A 163 -12.59 -12.15 26.91
C TRP A 163 -12.01 -11.01 27.77
N VAL A 164 -12.87 -10.26 28.43
CA VAL A 164 -12.47 -9.13 29.32
C VAL A 164 -11.66 -9.61 30.50
N GLU A 165 -11.92 -10.77 31.06
CA GLU A 165 -11.12 -11.33 32.16
C GLU A 165 -9.68 -11.64 31.70
N GLY A 166 -9.53 -12.20 30.51
CA GLY A 166 -8.23 -12.39 29.87
C GLY A 166 -7.49 -11.08 29.63
N LEU A 167 -8.18 -10.08 29.11
CA LEU A 167 -7.66 -8.72 28.86
C LEU A 167 -7.19 -8.06 30.17
N ARG A 168 -8.04 -8.10 31.22
CA ARG A 168 -7.71 -7.58 32.55
C ARG A 168 -6.46 -8.25 33.11
N SER A 169 -6.38 -9.56 33.03
CA SER A 169 -5.21 -10.33 33.49
C SER A 169 -3.95 -9.99 32.70
N THR A 170 -4.07 -9.75 31.39
CA THR A 170 -2.93 -9.36 30.56
C THR A 170 -2.47 -7.95 30.90
N LEU A 171 -3.38 -7.00 31.03
CA LEU A 171 -3.05 -5.62 31.36
C LEU A 171 -2.40 -5.51 32.73
N ALA A 172 -2.90 -6.20 33.74
CA ALA A 172 -2.35 -6.20 35.10
C ALA A 172 -0.90 -6.70 35.23
N ARG A 173 -0.37 -7.38 34.18
CA ARG A 173 1.04 -7.80 34.13
C ARG A 173 1.99 -6.71 33.63
N VAL A 174 1.47 -5.70 32.94
CA VAL A 174 2.28 -4.70 32.23
C VAL A 174 1.97 -3.26 32.63
N ASP A 175 0.83 -3.03 33.28
CA ASP A 175 0.40 -1.73 33.81
C ASP A 175 -0.16 -1.89 35.24
N ASP A 176 0.22 -1.01 36.15
CA ASP A 176 -0.22 -0.99 37.55
C ASP A 176 -1.52 -0.21 37.76
N ARG A 177 -2.07 0.39 36.71
CA ARG A 177 -3.30 1.19 36.77
C ARG A 177 -4.51 0.33 37.12
N ASP A 178 -5.30 0.82 38.10
CA ASP A 178 -6.54 0.14 38.48
C ASP A 178 -7.53 0.09 37.31
N TRP A 179 -8.14 -1.07 37.11
CA TRP A 179 -9.12 -1.29 36.08
C TRP A 179 -10.32 -0.30 36.13
N SER A 180 -10.72 0.12 37.35
CA SER A 180 -11.78 1.09 37.53
C SER A 180 -11.47 2.51 37.07
N GLU A 181 -10.18 2.78 36.79
CA GLU A 181 -9.70 4.03 36.22
C GLU A 181 -9.71 4.04 34.67
N LEU A 182 -10.03 2.92 34.04
CA LEU A 182 -10.05 2.79 32.60
C LEU A 182 -11.42 3.14 32.01
N LEU A 183 -11.39 3.86 30.90
CA LEU A 183 -12.54 4.07 30.02
C LEU A 183 -12.67 2.94 29.01
N SER A 184 -11.56 2.42 28.54
CA SER A 184 -11.52 1.41 27.50
C SER A 184 -10.19 0.67 27.47
N ALA A 185 -10.22 -0.56 26.99
CA ALA A 185 -9.02 -1.35 26.74
C ALA A 185 -9.25 -2.37 25.63
N THR A 186 -8.17 -2.80 24.99
CA THR A 186 -8.18 -3.86 23.96
C THR A 186 -6.86 -4.62 23.97
N GLN A 187 -6.93 -5.84 23.44
CA GLN A 187 -5.75 -6.62 23.08
C GLN A 187 -5.84 -6.97 21.61
N PHE A 188 -4.72 -6.93 20.91
CA PHE A 188 -4.65 -7.26 19.49
C PHE A 188 -3.32 -7.90 19.12
N THR A 189 -3.37 -8.79 18.15
CA THR A 189 -2.20 -9.47 17.60
C THR A 189 -1.90 -8.89 16.21
N VAL A 190 -0.66 -8.49 16.01
CA VAL A 190 -0.17 -8.02 14.71
C VAL A 190 0.14 -9.21 13.82
N GLY A 191 -0.28 -9.15 12.57
CA GLY A 191 -0.04 -10.23 11.61
C GLY A 191 1.44 -10.49 11.41
N SER A 192 1.75 -11.73 11.04
CA SER A 192 3.11 -12.12 10.70
C SER A 192 3.62 -11.36 9.47
N ARG A 193 4.92 -11.16 9.37
CA ARG A 193 5.54 -10.53 8.20
C ARG A 193 5.25 -11.34 6.92
N ALA A 194 5.30 -12.66 7.02
CA ALA A 194 5.00 -13.54 5.89
C ALA A 194 3.57 -13.33 5.36
N ASN A 195 2.59 -13.15 6.25
CA ASN A 195 1.20 -12.87 5.85
C ASN A 195 1.02 -11.44 5.31
N ALA A 196 1.77 -10.48 5.85
CA ALA A 196 1.65 -9.07 5.44
C ALA A 196 2.26 -8.78 4.06
N VAL A 197 3.47 -9.29 3.79
CA VAL A 197 4.25 -8.93 2.59
C VAL A 197 4.76 -10.12 1.78
N GLY A 198 4.69 -11.35 2.32
CA GLY A 198 5.30 -12.54 1.69
C GLY A 198 4.76 -12.83 0.30
N GLY A 199 3.48 -12.57 0.04
CA GLY A 199 2.89 -12.73 -1.30
C GLY A 199 3.52 -11.78 -2.32
N LEU A 200 3.73 -10.52 -1.97
CA LEU A 200 4.36 -9.54 -2.85
C LEU A 200 5.85 -9.86 -3.08
N GLU A 201 6.56 -10.25 -2.02
CA GLU A 201 7.96 -10.68 -2.12
C GLU A 201 8.12 -11.91 -3.02
N HIS A 202 7.22 -12.88 -2.88
CA HIS A 202 7.21 -14.06 -3.75
C HIS A 202 6.97 -13.71 -5.23
N MET A 203 5.97 -12.88 -5.52
CA MET A 203 5.72 -12.42 -6.88
C MET A 203 6.93 -11.69 -7.48
N ALA A 204 7.56 -10.80 -6.71
CA ALA A 204 8.74 -10.08 -7.15
C ALA A 204 9.92 -11.04 -7.43
N GLN A 205 10.16 -12.03 -6.56
CA GLN A 205 11.19 -13.06 -6.77
C GLN A 205 10.93 -13.90 -8.02
N VAL A 206 9.68 -14.31 -8.26
CA VAL A 206 9.31 -15.08 -9.46
C VAL A 206 9.50 -14.21 -10.71
N ALA A 207 9.03 -12.96 -10.69
CA ALA A 207 9.21 -12.04 -11.81
C ALA A 207 10.69 -11.77 -12.10
N ALA A 208 11.50 -11.54 -11.08
CA ALA A 208 12.95 -11.31 -11.27
C ALA A 208 13.69 -12.53 -11.86
N ALA A 209 13.14 -13.73 -11.68
CA ALA A 209 13.74 -14.97 -12.20
C ALA A 209 13.26 -15.34 -13.63
N GLU A 210 12.21 -14.67 -14.14
CA GLU A 210 11.69 -14.93 -15.48
C GLU A 210 12.42 -14.09 -16.55
N ASP A 211 12.32 -14.54 -17.81
CA ASP A 211 12.78 -13.79 -18.98
C ASP A 211 11.70 -12.83 -19.46
N HIS A 212 12.05 -11.56 -19.64
CA HIS A 212 11.16 -10.46 -20.03
C HIS A 212 11.53 -9.88 -21.41
N PRO A 213 11.33 -10.63 -22.51
CA PRO A 213 11.69 -10.16 -23.83
C PRO A 213 10.90 -8.91 -24.22
N VAL A 214 11.49 -8.13 -25.12
CA VAL A 214 10.85 -6.98 -25.76
C VAL A 214 10.54 -7.28 -27.21
N ARG A 215 9.56 -6.59 -27.78
CA ARG A 215 9.20 -6.70 -29.20
C ARG A 215 8.63 -5.40 -29.76
N ASN A 216 8.44 -5.36 -31.08
CA ASN A 216 7.82 -4.23 -31.79
C ASN A 216 8.51 -2.90 -31.47
N LEU A 217 9.85 -2.92 -31.37
CA LEU A 217 10.64 -1.72 -31.12
C LEU A 217 10.58 -0.77 -32.31
N VAL A 218 10.22 0.48 -32.04
CA VAL A 218 10.15 1.54 -33.04
C VAL A 218 10.80 2.79 -32.49
N SER A 219 11.77 3.33 -33.22
CA SER A 219 12.35 4.65 -32.97
C SER A 219 11.51 5.73 -33.63
N HIS A 220 11.19 6.78 -32.90
CA HIS A 220 10.44 7.94 -33.35
C HIS A 220 11.27 9.21 -33.19
N PRO A 221 10.95 10.29 -33.96
CA PRO A 221 11.57 11.58 -33.74
C PRO A 221 11.33 12.07 -32.30
N PRO A 222 12.30 12.76 -31.68
CA PRO A 222 12.20 13.30 -30.33
C PRO A 222 11.25 14.51 -30.27
N VAL A 223 9.98 14.29 -30.54
CA VAL A 223 8.97 15.36 -30.57
C VAL A 223 8.64 15.80 -29.17
N LEU A 224 8.68 17.09 -28.89
CA LEU A 224 8.23 17.76 -27.66
C LEU A 224 9.16 17.67 -26.43
N VAL A 225 10.29 16.95 -26.49
CA VAL A 225 11.20 16.81 -25.35
C VAL A 225 12.61 17.25 -25.72
N ASP A 226 12.99 18.43 -25.24
CA ASP A 226 14.30 19.03 -25.46
C ASP A 226 15.43 18.19 -24.85
N GLY A 227 16.52 17.98 -25.58
CA GLY A 227 17.69 17.21 -25.16
C GLY A 227 17.58 15.69 -25.37
N THR A 228 16.54 15.23 -26.07
CA THR A 228 16.40 13.79 -26.45
C THR A 228 16.76 13.55 -27.90
N SER A 229 17.40 12.41 -28.19
CA SER A 229 17.80 11.96 -29.53
C SER A 229 16.75 11.06 -30.19
N ALA A 230 15.99 10.33 -29.40
CA ALA A 230 14.92 9.45 -29.86
C ALA A 230 13.85 9.24 -28.79
N MET A 231 12.63 8.96 -29.26
CA MET A 231 11.54 8.36 -28.50
C MET A 231 11.34 6.94 -29.00
N ILE A 232 11.53 5.96 -28.12
CA ILE A 232 11.41 4.55 -28.47
C ILE A 232 10.15 3.98 -27.85
N THR A 233 9.32 3.32 -28.65
CA THR A 233 8.17 2.56 -28.20
C THR A 233 8.38 1.07 -28.48
N GLY A 234 7.71 0.24 -27.70
CA GLY A 234 7.71 -1.20 -27.87
C GLY A 234 6.78 -1.85 -26.87
N GLU A 235 6.85 -3.15 -26.79
CA GLU A 235 6.14 -3.94 -25.77
C GLU A 235 7.13 -4.79 -25.00
N VAL A 236 6.93 -4.87 -23.70
CA VAL A 236 7.66 -5.73 -22.77
C VAL A 236 6.76 -6.85 -22.28
N ALA A 237 7.30 -8.06 -22.17
CA ALA A 237 6.63 -9.17 -21.52
C ALA A 237 6.75 -9.02 -20.00
N ILE A 238 5.63 -9.00 -19.31
CA ILE A 238 5.57 -8.96 -17.84
C ILE A 238 5.00 -10.25 -17.28
N SER A 239 5.32 -10.53 -16.00
CA SER A 239 4.74 -11.62 -15.21
C SER A 239 3.44 -11.14 -14.55
N ASP A 240 2.29 -11.49 -15.15
CA ASP A 240 0.96 -11.09 -14.66
C ASP A 240 0.35 -12.16 -13.75
N PHE A 241 0.22 -11.86 -12.47
CA PHE A 241 -0.35 -12.74 -11.43
C PHE A 241 -1.86 -12.59 -11.27
N ARG A 242 -2.52 -11.77 -12.11
CA ARG A 242 -3.96 -11.54 -12.03
C ARG A 242 -4.74 -12.58 -12.81
N ASP A 243 -5.91 -12.92 -12.28
CA ASP A 243 -6.92 -13.67 -13.04
C ASP A 243 -7.71 -12.78 -14.03
N SER A 244 -8.73 -13.37 -14.65
CA SER A 244 -9.63 -12.67 -15.59
C SER A 244 -10.41 -11.53 -14.92
N ASP A 245 -10.61 -11.62 -13.61
CA ASP A 245 -11.31 -10.61 -12.82
C ASP A 245 -10.40 -9.51 -12.29
N GLY A 246 -9.08 -9.63 -12.51
CA GLY A 246 -8.07 -8.67 -12.09
C GLY A 246 -7.65 -8.85 -10.63
N VAL A 247 -8.01 -9.97 -10.00
CA VAL A 247 -7.56 -10.35 -8.66
C VAL A 247 -6.18 -10.96 -8.74
N VAL A 248 -5.26 -10.48 -7.91
CA VAL A 248 -3.89 -11.00 -7.81
C VAL A 248 -3.85 -12.28 -6.99
N TRP A 249 -3.17 -13.29 -7.51
CA TRP A 249 -2.93 -14.57 -6.85
C TRP A 249 -1.44 -14.79 -6.68
N PRO A 250 -0.84 -14.38 -5.57
CA PRO A 250 0.60 -14.34 -5.40
C PRO A 250 1.32 -15.68 -5.61
N TRP A 251 0.65 -16.78 -5.28
CA TRP A 251 1.23 -18.12 -5.29
C TRP A 251 0.91 -18.92 -6.57
N ARG A 252 0.23 -18.31 -7.54
CA ARG A 252 0.00 -18.92 -8.86
C ARG A 252 1.16 -18.63 -9.78
N ALA A 253 1.40 -19.54 -10.73
CA ALA A 253 2.30 -19.24 -11.85
C ALA A 253 1.77 -18.02 -12.63
N PRO A 254 2.59 -17.01 -12.91
CA PRO A 254 2.18 -15.83 -13.66
C PRO A 254 1.87 -16.18 -15.11
N GLN A 255 1.06 -15.34 -15.73
CA GLN A 255 0.84 -15.37 -17.17
C GLN A 255 1.72 -14.32 -17.83
N ARG A 256 2.38 -14.68 -18.94
CA ARG A 256 3.10 -13.70 -19.75
C ARG A 256 2.10 -12.77 -20.43
N ARG A 257 2.25 -11.45 -20.20
CA ARG A 257 1.44 -10.41 -20.84
C ARG A 257 2.34 -9.36 -21.46
N TRP A 258 2.01 -8.93 -22.67
CA TRP A 258 2.71 -7.86 -23.36
C TRP A 258 2.12 -6.50 -22.95
N VAL A 259 2.98 -5.57 -22.56
CA VAL A 259 2.62 -4.22 -22.09
C VAL A 259 3.42 -3.18 -22.87
N PRO A 260 2.76 -2.16 -23.44
CA PRO A 260 3.47 -1.09 -24.12
C PRO A 260 4.34 -0.29 -23.16
N PHE A 261 5.57 0.01 -23.57
CA PHE A 261 6.47 0.90 -22.87
C PHE A 261 6.81 2.15 -23.70
N LEU A 262 7.31 3.17 -23.05
CA LEU A 262 7.87 4.38 -23.63
C LEU A 262 9.25 4.63 -23.03
N LEU A 263 10.25 4.85 -23.89
CA LEU A 263 11.63 5.16 -23.52
C LEU A 263 12.05 6.44 -24.23
N MET A 264 12.58 7.39 -23.46
CA MET A 264 13.18 8.63 -23.95
C MET A 264 14.69 8.56 -23.78
N VAL A 265 15.44 8.64 -24.87
CA VAL A 265 16.90 8.55 -24.90
C VAL A 265 17.49 9.96 -25.02
N PRO A 266 18.47 10.37 -24.16
CA PRO A 266 19.08 11.69 -24.25
C PRO A 266 20.01 11.81 -25.47
N GLU A 267 20.22 13.04 -25.96
CA GLU A 267 21.19 13.34 -27.03
C GLU A 267 22.65 13.12 -26.57
N ARG A 268 22.90 13.29 -25.29
CA ARG A 268 24.23 13.14 -24.68
C ARG A 268 24.12 12.29 -23.44
N PRO A 269 24.49 11.03 -23.54
CA PRO A 269 24.48 10.13 -22.37
C PRO A 269 25.45 10.64 -21.28
N ALA A 270 25.13 10.39 -20.02
CA ALA A 270 25.95 10.83 -18.88
C ALA A 270 27.19 9.97 -18.71
N THR A 271 27.25 8.78 -19.29
CA THR A 271 28.43 7.90 -19.25
C THR A 271 28.89 7.51 -20.67
N ASP A 272 30.15 7.09 -20.79
CA ASP A 272 30.68 6.57 -22.06
C ASP A 272 30.12 5.18 -22.43
N GLN A 273 29.34 4.57 -21.54
CA GLN A 273 28.71 3.25 -21.74
C GLN A 273 27.22 3.36 -22.14
N GLY A 274 26.72 4.57 -22.31
CA GLY A 274 25.32 4.85 -22.60
C GLY A 274 24.66 5.73 -21.54
N ALA A 275 23.35 5.89 -21.61
CA ALA A 275 22.58 6.68 -20.67
C ALA A 275 22.13 5.85 -19.46
N PRO A 276 22.44 6.24 -18.21
CA PRO A 276 21.75 5.74 -17.04
C PRO A 276 20.24 5.82 -17.22
N VAL A 277 19.49 4.91 -16.58
CA VAL A 277 18.05 4.82 -16.81
C VAL A 277 17.26 5.16 -15.54
N SER A 278 16.31 6.09 -15.67
CA SER A 278 15.30 6.36 -14.65
C SER A 278 13.99 5.65 -15.01
N ILE A 279 13.55 4.72 -14.17
CA ILE A 279 12.22 4.11 -14.26
C ILE A 279 11.20 5.14 -13.75
N TYR A 280 10.14 5.36 -14.51
CA TYR A 280 9.12 6.33 -14.17
C TYR A 280 7.81 5.69 -13.73
N GLY A 281 7.41 5.97 -12.49
CA GLY A 281 6.10 5.64 -11.92
C GLY A 281 5.13 6.80 -12.03
N HIS A 282 4.06 6.65 -12.83
CA HIS A 282 3.07 7.71 -13.06
C HIS A 282 2.05 7.85 -11.92
N GLY A 283 1.39 9.01 -11.84
CA GLY A 283 0.32 9.28 -10.89
C GLY A 283 -1.02 8.60 -11.22
N LEU A 284 -1.96 8.73 -10.28
CA LEU A 284 -3.33 8.23 -10.45
C LEU A 284 -4.04 8.96 -11.60
N VAL A 285 -4.90 8.26 -12.32
CA VAL A 285 -5.69 8.73 -13.50
C VAL A 285 -4.92 9.29 -14.67
N ILE A 286 -3.59 9.27 -14.64
CA ILE A 286 -2.72 9.60 -15.77
C ILE A 286 -2.04 8.32 -16.30
N ASN A 287 -1.09 8.46 -17.20
CA ASN A 287 -0.46 7.35 -17.88
C ASN A 287 1.05 7.59 -18.04
N LYS A 288 1.78 6.61 -18.61
CA LYS A 288 3.23 6.69 -18.83
C LYS A 288 3.65 7.90 -19.65
N GLU A 289 2.81 8.43 -20.55
CA GLU A 289 3.14 9.61 -21.34
C GLU A 289 3.34 10.87 -20.48
N SER A 290 2.86 10.88 -19.22
CA SER A 290 3.15 11.96 -18.27
C SER A 290 4.64 12.09 -17.92
N MET A 291 5.46 11.04 -18.19
CA MET A 291 6.92 11.10 -18.03
C MET A 291 7.59 12.16 -18.91
N LEU A 292 6.95 12.61 -20.01
CA LEU A 292 7.51 13.62 -20.90
C LEU A 292 7.88 14.92 -20.18
N LEU A 293 7.18 15.23 -19.07
CA LEU A 293 7.48 16.40 -18.24
C LEU A 293 8.83 16.27 -17.52
N VAL A 294 9.20 15.06 -17.07
CA VAL A 294 10.45 14.80 -16.36
C VAL A 294 11.56 14.33 -17.30
N ALA A 295 11.22 13.70 -18.41
CA ALA A 295 12.18 13.20 -19.40
C ALA A 295 13.07 14.31 -19.97
N ALA A 296 12.54 15.54 -20.18
CA ALA A 296 13.35 16.68 -20.62
C ALA A 296 14.38 17.11 -19.57
N MET A 297 14.05 17.00 -18.28
CA MET A 297 14.99 17.31 -17.20
C MET A 297 16.06 16.24 -17.08
N ASN A 298 15.68 14.98 -17.19
CA ASN A 298 16.56 13.82 -17.17
C ASN A 298 17.51 13.83 -18.38
N ALA A 299 16.98 14.07 -19.58
CA ALA A 299 17.77 14.15 -20.81
C ALA A 299 18.88 15.20 -20.74
N ARG A 300 18.62 16.37 -20.17
CA ARG A 300 19.63 17.41 -19.93
C ARG A 300 20.74 16.98 -18.98
N LYS A 301 20.53 15.90 -18.20
CA LYS A 301 21.53 15.28 -17.32
C LYS A 301 22.13 14.01 -17.94
N GLY A 302 21.75 13.69 -19.18
CA GLY A 302 22.23 12.50 -19.87
C GLY A 302 21.60 11.20 -19.36
N VAL A 303 20.42 11.27 -18.72
CA VAL A 303 19.67 10.13 -18.18
C VAL A 303 18.49 9.82 -19.09
N ALA A 304 18.33 8.56 -19.46
CA ALA A 304 17.15 8.07 -20.18
C ALA A 304 15.98 7.89 -19.21
N THR A 305 14.75 7.99 -19.71
CA THR A 305 13.54 7.78 -18.91
C THR A 305 12.68 6.69 -19.54
N LEU A 306 12.38 5.63 -18.76
CA LEU A 306 11.63 4.46 -19.18
C LEU A 306 10.37 4.29 -18.33
N GLY A 307 9.21 4.09 -18.96
CA GLY A 307 7.94 3.93 -18.23
C GLY A 307 6.95 3.00 -18.91
N ILE A 308 6.12 2.39 -18.08
CA ILE A 308 4.94 1.58 -18.48
C ILE A 308 3.70 2.09 -17.76
N ASP A 309 2.52 1.75 -18.29
CA ASP A 309 1.27 2.01 -17.56
C ASP A 309 1.06 1.00 -16.43
N VAL A 310 0.74 1.47 -15.23
CA VAL A 310 0.23 0.63 -14.15
C VAL A 310 -1.10 -0.01 -14.57
N PRO A 311 -1.48 -1.21 -14.08
CA PRO A 311 -2.78 -1.80 -14.38
C PRO A 311 -3.94 -0.81 -14.28
N ASN A 312 -4.90 -0.92 -15.16
CA ASN A 312 -6.10 -0.07 -15.27
C ASN A 312 -5.84 1.41 -15.62
N HIS A 313 -4.63 1.75 -16.08
CA HIS A 313 -4.27 3.08 -16.55
C HIS A 313 -3.82 3.04 -18.03
N GLY A 314 -3.91 4.17 -18.72
CA GLY A 314 -3.45 4.34 -20.09
C GLY A 314 -3.95 3.25 -21.02
N TRP A 315 -3.05 2.64 -21.78
CA TRP A 315 -3.33 1.54 -22.71
C TRP A 315 -3.78 0.24 -22.05
N ARG A 316 -3.62 0.13 -20.73
CA ARG A 316 -4.08 -1.02 -19.92
C ARG A 316 -5.47 -0.79 -19.32
N SER A 317 -6.10 0.35 -19.58
CA SER A 317 -7.46 0.64 -19.14
C SER A 317 -8.46 -0.24 -19.86
N ARG A 318 -9.42 -0.78 -19.10
CA ARG A 318 -10.67 -1.32 -19.64
C ARG A 318 -11.65 -0.17 -19.88
N GLU A 319 -12.75 -0.43 -20.60
CA GLU A 319 -13.81 0.56 -20.80
C GLU A 319 -14.22 1.23 -19.48
N GLY A 320 -14.17 2.56 -19.46
CA GLY A 320 -14.47 3.38 -18.29
C GLY A 320 -13.30 3.65 -17.35
N GLY A 321 -12.15 2.99 -17.56
CA GLY A 321 -10.91 3.24 -16.80
C GLY A 321 -11.01 3.08 -15.28
N TYR A 322 -10.00 3.58 -14.59
CA TYR A 322 -9.88 3.55 -13.12
C TYR A 322 -11.08 4.18 -12.39
N LEU A 323 -11.60 5.30 -12.90
CA LEU A 323 -12.73 6.00 -12.26
C LEU A 323 -14.00 5.16 -12.22
N LEU A 324 -14.28 4.35 -13.25
CA LEU A 324 -15.42 3.44 -13.24
C LEU A 324 -15.22 2.30 -12.24
N GLU A 325 -13.99 1.82 -12.07
CA GLU A 325 -13.69 0.80 -11.07
C GLU A 325 -13.83 1.34 -9.65
N LEU A 326 -13.37 2.56 -9.40
CA LEU A 326 -13.57 3.26 -8.13
C LEU A 326 -15.05 3.47 -7.80
N ALA A 327 -15.86 3.85 -8.80
CA ALA A 327 -17.30 4.07 -8.65
C ALA A 327 -18.12 2.77 -8.54
N THR A 328 -17.51 1.61 -8.74
CA THR A 328 -18.19 0.31 -8.77
C THR A 328 -17.77 -0.56 -7.59
N PRO A 329 -18.54 -0.60 -6.47
CA PRO A 329 -18.15 -1.36 -5.27
C PRO A 329 -17.78 -2.82 -5.52
N ARG A 330 -18.43 -3.49 -6.50
CA ARG A 330 -18.11 -4.87 -6.89
C ARG A 330 -16.70 -5.05 -7.49
N ARG A 331 -16.01 -3.96 -7.83
CA ARG A 331 -14.69 -3.97 -8.43
C ARG A 331 -13.59 -3.51 -7.45
N LEU A 332 -13.95 -3.29 -6.20
CA LEU A 332 -13.02 -2.79 -5.18
C LEU A 332 -11.80 -3.72 -5.01
N GLY A 333 -11.99 -5.03 -5.14
CA GLY A 333 -10.88 -6.00 -5.13
C GLY A 333 -9.84 -5.75 -6.24
N ARG A 334 -10.27 -5.35 -7.44
CA ARG A 334 -9.35 -4.99 -8.54
C ARG A 334 -8.53 -3.77 -8.21
N LEU A 335 -9.17 -2.79 -7.55
CA LEU A 335 -8.53 -1.55 -7.15
C LEU A 335 -7.41 -1.80 -6.14
N VAL A 336 -7.66 -2.65 -5.14
CA VAL A 336 -6.69 -3.02 -4.12
C VAL A 336 -5.53 -3.86 -4.69
N ASN A 337 -5.81 -4.70 -5.70
CA ASN A 337 -4.82 -5.58 -6.31
C ASN A 337 -3.96 -4.89 -7.40
N MET A 338 -4.44 -3.76 -7.93
CA MET A 338 -3.72 -2.98 -8.94
C MET A 338 -2.31 -2.54 -8.50
N PRO A 339 -2.12 -1.98 -7.30
CA PRO A 339 -0.81 -1.60 -6.80
C PRO A 339 0.17 -2.76 -6.73
N LEU A 340 -0.28 -3.93 -6.25
CA LEU A 340 0.57 -5.11 -6.11
C LEU A 340 1.12 -5.56 -7.47
N GLN A 341 0.25 -5.65 -8.48
CA GLN A 341 0.69 -6.00 -9.82
C GLN A 341 1.56 -4.90 -10.45
N GLY A 342 1.26 -3.62 -10.20
CA GLY A 342 2.07 -2.50 -10.70
C GLY A 342 3.52 -2.55 -10.23
N ILE A 343 3.74 -2.88 -8.97
CA ILE A 343 5.09 -3.06 -8.40
C ILE A 343 5.82 -4.21 -9.11
N VAL A 344 5.16 -5.36 -9.29
CA VAL A 344 5.75 -6.54 -9.97
C VAL A 344 5.99 -6.28 -11.46
N ASP A 345 5.19 -5.45 -12.10
CA ASP A 345 5.40 -5.04 -13.49
C ASP A 345 6.71 -4.26 -13.65
N HIS A 346 7.07 -3.42 -12.70
CA HIS A 346 8.37 -2.72 -12.71
C HIS A 346 9.55 -3.67 -12.44
N VAL A 347 9.39 -4.70 -11.62
CA VAL A 347 10.41 -5.78 -11.52
C VAL A 347 10.66 -6.42 -12.88
N SER A 348 9.59 -6.76 -13.61
CA SER A 348 9.67 -7.31 -14.96
C SER A 348 10.32 -6.33 -15.95
N LEU A 349 10.02 -5.04 -15.84
CA LEU A 349 10.59 -3.98 -16.67
C LEU A 349 12.09 -3.82 -16.47
N VAL A 350 12.57 -3.92 -15.21
CA VAL A 350 14.00 -3.87 -14.89
C VAL A 350 14.72 -5.10 -15.45
N GLY A 351 14.12 -6.28 -15.35
CA GLY A 351 14.67 -7.49 -16.01
C GLY A 351 14.77 -7.33 -17.53
N ALA A 352 13.75 -6.76 -18.17
CA ALA A 352 13.77 -6.45 -19.60
C ALA A 352 14.84 -5.41 -19.96
N LEU A 353 15.02 -4.38 -19.12
CA LEU A 353 16.07 -3.39 -19.31
C LEU A 353 17.46 -4.03 -19.31
N GLN A 354 17.76 -4.84 -18.31
CA GLN A 354 19.08 -5.45 -18.12
C GLN A 354 19.44 -6.47 -19.22
N HIS A 355 18.46 -7.25 -19.68
CA HIS A 355 18.73 -8.40 -20.57
C HIS A 355 18.38 -8.16 -22.04
N HIS A 356 17.52 -7.20 -22.33
CA HIS A 356 17.03 -6.99 -23.71
C HIS A 356 17.20 -5.54 -24.22
N LEU A 357 16.91 -4.52 -23.40
CA LEU A 357 17.05 -3.13 -23.83
C LEU A 357 18.47 -2.59 -23.73
N ALA A 358 19.30 -3.13 -22.85
CA ALA A 358 20.69 -2.70 -22.68
C ALA A 358 21.55 -2.80 -23.94
N SER A 359 21.19 -3.68 -24.87
CA SER A 359 21.92 -3.89 -26.13
C SER A 359 21.29 -3.20 -27.34
N VAL A 360 20.29 -2.35 -27.12
CA VAL A 360 19.55 -1.66 -28.16
C VAL A 360 20.35 -0.46 -28.65
N ASP A 361 20.39 -0.30 -29.98
CA ASP A 361 20.93 0.87 -30.70
C ASP A 361 19.82 1.39 -31.62
N LEU A 362 18.98 2.25 -31.09
CA LEU A 362 17.82 2.86 -31.77
C LEU A 362 17.82 4.39 -31.66
N ALA A 363 18.82 4.97 -31.01
CA ALA A 363 19.06 6.40 -30.98
C ALA A 363 20.44 6.73 -31.65
N PRO A 364 20.56 7.86 -32.34
CA PRO A 364 19.49 8.84 -32.61
C PRO A 364 18.47 8.32 -33.63
N TRP A 365 17.27 8.89 -33.59
CA TRP A 365 16.30 8.66 -34.65
C TRP A 365 16.82 9.23 -35.98
N ASN A 366 16.66 8.47 -37.06
CA ASN A 366 17.13 8.84 -38.40
C ASN A 366 15.99 8.90 -39.40
N PRO A 367 15.66 10.08 -39.98
CA PRO A 367 14.58 10.21 -40.95
C PRO A 367 14.91 9.61 -42.33
N LEU A 368 16.18 9.35 -42.62
CA LEU A 368 16.63 8.96 -43.99
C LEU A 368 17.17 7.51 -44.05
N GLY A 369 17.22 6.80 -42.88
CA GLY A 369 17.78 5.47 -42.78
C GLY A 369 17.39 4.77 -41.49
N PRO A 370 18.03 3.63 -41.20
CA PRO A 370 17.82 2.98 -39.92
C PRO A 370 18.26 3.91 -38.76
N PRO A 371 17.60 3.82 -37.60
CA PRO A 371 18.03 4.54 -36.39
C PRO A 371 19.32 3.93 -35.85
N GLY A 372 19.97 4.61 -34.90
CA GLY A 372 21.20 4.18 -34.27
C GLY A 372 22.46 4.75 -34.87
N ASP A 373 23.55 4.71 -34.14
CA ASP A 373 24.89 5.21 -34.54
C ASP A 373 26.00 4.16 -34.34
N GLY A 374 25.66 2.94 -33.97
CA GLY A 374 26.56 1.83 -33.70
C GLY A 374 27.02 1.70 -32.24
N ALA A 375 26.53 2.57 -31.37
CA ALA A 375 26.74 2.50 -29.93
C ALA A 375 25.49 2.01 -29.20
N VAL A 376 25.62 1.50 -28.00
CA VAL A 376 24.49 1.17 -27.14
C VAL A 376 23.89 2.45 -26.55
N ASP A 377 22.56 2.52 -26.50
CA ASP A 377 21.86 3.69 -26.03
C ASP A 377 21.82 3.83 -24.50
N LEU A 378 21.85 2.70 -23.78
CA LEU A 378 21.54 2.64 -22.36
C LEU A 378 22.68 2.01 -21.55
N ASP A 379 22.90 2.55 -20.36
CA ASP A 379 23.75 1.98 -19.32
C ASP A 379 22.90 1.46 -18.15
N PRO A 380 22.52 0.17 -18.12
CA PRO A 380 21.66 -0.39 -17.08
C PRO A 380 22.38 -0.60 -15.74
N SER A 381 23.71 -0.33 -15.68
CA SER A 381 24.48 -0.44 -14.44
C SER A 381 24.18 0.69 -13.45
N VAL A 382 23.54 1.77 -13.91
CA VAL A 382 23.04 2.85 -13.07
C VAL A 382 21.54 3.00 -13.26
N LEU A 383 20.80 2.54 -12.27
CA LEU A 383 19.33 2.52 -12.30
C LEU A 383 18.75 3.48 -11.27
N LEU A 384 17.89 4.37 -11.74
CA LEU A 384 17.19 5.35 -10.91
C LEU A 384 15.70 5.06 -10.95
N TYR A 385 14.98 5.51 -9.92
CA TYR A 385 13.52 5.51 -9.91
C TYR A 385 12.98 6.92 -9.66
N GLU A 386 11.96 7.30 -10.41
CA GLU A 386 11.28 8.57 -10.23
C GLU A 386 9.77 8.36 -10.24
N GLY A 387 9.14 8.53 -9.09
CA GLY A 387 7.70 8.33 -8.91
C GLY A 387 6.98 9.60 -8.53
N THR A 388 5.81 9.83 -9.14
CA THR A 388 4.96 10.98 -8.83
C THR A 388 3.61 10.50 -8.30
N SER A 389 3.15 11.07 -7.17
CA SER A 389 1.85 10.75 -6.55
C SER A 389 1.70 9.24 -6.29
N MET A 390 0.78 8.54 -6.97
CA MET A 390 0.64 7.09 -6.89
C MET A 390 1.98 6.38 -7.18
N GLY A 391 2.72 6.79 -8.21
CA GLY A 391 4.05 6.23 -8.51
C GLY A 391 5.05 6.44 -7.38
N ALA A 392 4.95 7.53 -6.61
CA ALA A 392 5.78 7.71 -5.43
C ALA A 392 5.35 6.82 -4.25
N VAL A 393 4.06 6.55 -4.11
CA VAL A 393 3.54 5.59 -3.09
C VAL A 393 4.01 4.17 -3.39
N LEU A 394 3.88 3.72 -4.65
CA LEU A 394 4.33 2.40 -5.09
C LEU A 394 5.85 2.30 -5.07
N GLY A 395 6.54 3.36 -5.44
CA GLY A 395 7.99 3.45 -5.50
C GLY A 395 8.69 3.13 -4.19
N ALA A 396 8.08 3.41 -3.06
CA ALA A 396 8.62 3.00 -1.76
C ALA A 396 8.75 1.47 -1.62
N ALA A 397 7.78 0.71 -2.15
CA ALA A 397 7.84 -0.75 -2.18
C ALA A 397 8.74 -1.26 -3.31
N GLU A 398 8.76 -0.59 -4.47
CA GLU A 398 9.61 -0.95 -5.60
C GLU A 398 11.09 -0.84 -5.24
N VAL A 399 11.51 0.26 -4.62
CA VAL A 399 12.90 0.43 -4.12
C VAL A 399 13.29 -0.64 -3.09
N ALA A 400 12.34 -1.11 -2.29
CA ALA A 400 12.60 -2.19 -1.34
C ALA A 400 12.70 -3.59 -1.99
N LEU A 401 12.11 -3.78 -3.17
CA LEU A 401 12.01 -5.08 -3.85
C LEU A 401 12.93 -5.19 -5.07
N ILE A 402 13.45 -4.09 -5.57
CA ILE A 402 14.35 -4.00 -6.74
C ILE A 402 15.70 -3.47 -6.24
N PRO A 403 16.59 -4.34 -5.80
CA PRO A 403 17.89 -3.95 -5.21
C PRO A 403 18.83 -3.26 -6.22
N GLU A 404 18.53 -3.34 -7.50
CA GLU A 404 19.27 -2.69 -8.59
C GLU A 404 19.03 -1.17 -8.65
N ILE A 405 18.01 -0.63 -7.97
CA ILE A 405 17.75 0.81 -7.93
C ILE A 405 18.77 1.48 -7.00
N ASP A 406 19.67 2.27 -7.58
CA ASP A 406 20.72 2.99 -6.85
C ASP A 406 20.18 4.20 -6.07
N ALA A 407 19.18 4.90 -6.64
CA ALA A 407 18.56 6.04 -6.01
C ALA A 407 17.11 6.25 -6.49
N ALA A 408 16.29 6.85 -5.63
CA ALA A 408 14.90 7.15 -5.95
C ALA A 408 14.51 8.58 -5.57
N TYR A 409 13.72 9.20 -6.44
CA TYR A 409 13.04 10.47 -6.17
C TYR A 409 11.53 10.25 -6.11
N LEU A 410 10.97 10.37 -4.92
CA LEU A 410 9.54 10.15 -4.64
C LEU A 410 8.86 11.52 -4.46
N GLN A 411 8.19 11.97 -5.50
CA GLN A 411 7.52 13.28 -5.52
C GLN A 411 6.08 13.16 -5.02
N VAL A 412 5.73 13.96 -4.02
CA VAL A 412 4.42 13.97 -3.34
C VAL A 412 3.97 12.55 -2.93
N PRO A 413 4.82 11.80 -2.21
CA PRO A 413 4.46 10.49 -1.74
C PRO A 413 3.34 10.62 -0.71
N GLY A 414 2.38 9.72 -0.72
CA GLY A 414 1.34 9.62 0.30
C GLY A 414 1.53 8.35 1.13
N ALA A 415 1.34 8.45 2.43
CA ALA A 415 1.08 7.29 3.29
C ALA A 415 -0.38 7.38 3.72
N GLY A 416 -1.11 6.26 3.76
CA GLY A 416 -2.53 6.27 4.10
C GLY A 416 -3.43 6.40 2.87
N VAL A 417 -3.32 5.43 1.96
CA VAL A 417 -4.16 5.36 0.75
C VAL A 417 -5.66 5.48 1.07
N ALA A 418 -6.08 4.95 2.23
CA ALA A 418 -7.45 5.09 2.70
C ALA A 418 -7.84 6.57 2.93
N ASP A 419 -6.97 7.37 3.53
CA ASP A 419 -7.18 8.80 3.76
C ASP A 419 -7.27 9.57 2.44
N ILE A 420 -6.38 9.25 1.50
CA ILE A 420 -6.40 9.84 0.16
C ILE A 420 -7.74 9.56 -0.53
N ILE A 421 -8.23 8.32 -0.47
CA ILE A 421 -9.50 7.92 -1.10
C ILE A 421 -10.70 8.58 -0.42
N MET A 422 -10.66 8.78 0.88
CA MET A 422 -11.79 9.34 1.64
C MET A 422 -11.93 10.87 1.54
N HIS A 423 -10.84 11.56 1.17
CA HIS A 423 -10.77 13.04 1.17
C HIS A 423 -10.46 13.66 -0.21
N SER A 424 -10.38 12.87 -1.29
CA SER A 424 -10.15 13.34 -2.67
C SER A 424 -11.43 13.53 -3.51
#